data_d60d617f84991c7ef870718853a05270
#
_entry.id   d60d617f84991c7ef870718853a05270
#
_cell.length_a   1.000
_cell.length_b   1.000
_cell.length_c   1.000
_cell.angle_alpha   90.00
_cell.angle_beta   90.00
_cell.angle_gamma   90.00
#
_symmetry.space_group_name_H-M   'P 1'
#
loop_
_entity.id
_entity.type
_entity.pdbx_description
1 polymer ?
#
loop_
_entity_poly.entity_id
_entity_poly.type
_entity_poly.pdbx_seq_one_letter_code
_entity_poly.pdbx_strand_id
1 'polypeptide(L)'
;MGRAAVFIRFAGCNLRCSFCDTEFESYREMSDEDIVAEVEALSPRPSNLLKDACWQGDARALRPLIVLTGGEPTLQVDEAFVDLLHQHDYEVAMESNGTRFAPRNLDWLTVSPKQSPIRQHCNEVKVVFVDAGHVPDIELEADYYYLQPCDVGDAERNKAITQACVEYIKQHPQWRLSLQTHKLIDIE
;
A
#
# COMPACT_ATOMS: atom_id res chain seq x y z
N MET A 1 -4.88 1.14 8.85
CA MET A 1 -3.52 1.25 9.43
C MET A 1 -3.47 0.54 10.79
N GLY A 2 -2.32 -0.04 11.21
CA GLY A 2 -2.19 -0.76 12.48
C GLY A 2 -2.74 -2.19 12.48
N ARG A 3 -3.02 -2.75 11.31
CA ARG A 3 -3.43 -4.14 11.12
C ARG A 3 -2.23 -4.95 10.63
N ALA A 4 -2.05 -6.17 11.17
CA ALA A 4 -1.03 -7.09 10.67
C ALA A 4 -1.29 -7.44 9.20
N ALA A 5 -0.22 -7.45 8.41
CA ALA A 5 -0.29 -7.73 6.97
C ALA A 5 0.95 -8.49 6.51
N VAL A 6 0.79 -9.31 5.49
CA VAL A 6 1.90 -9.88 4.72
C VAL A 6 2.10 -9.03 3.46
N PHE A 7 3.34 -8.61 3.22
CA PHE A 7 3.72 -7.84 2.05
C PHE A 7 4.30 -8.75 0.97
N ILE A 8 3.70 -8.72 -0.22
CA ILE A 8 4.26 -9.33 -1.42
C ILE A 8 4.89 -8.23 -2.25
N ARG A 9 6.23 -8.24 -2.37
CA ARG A 9 6.98 -7.24 -3.11
C ARG A 9 7.36 -7.74 -4.49
N PHE A 10 6.72 -7.20 -5.51
CA PHE A 10 7.02 -7.51 -6.91
C PHE A 10 8.26 -6.78 -7.38
N ALA A 11 9.11 -7.47 -8.13
CA ALA A 11 10.27 -6.89 -8.78
C ALA A 11 9.88 -6.10 -10.03
N GLY A 12 10.70 -5.12 -10.37
CA GLY A 12 10.52 -4.30 -11.56
C GLY A 12 9.50 -3.18 -11.38
N CYS A 13 9.81 -2.04 -11.98
CA CYS A 13 8.95 -0.87 -12.02
C CYS A 13 9.10 -0.18 -13.38
N ASN A 14 8.02 0.36 -13.90
CA ASN A 14 8.01 1.17 -15.13
C ASN A 14 8.42 2.63 -14.89
N LEU A 15 8.68 3.02 -13.63
CA LEU A 15 9.19 4.33 -13.26
C LEU A 15 10.55 4.21 -12.56
N ARG A 16 11.32 5.32 -12.54
CA ARG A 16 12.59 5.48 -11.83
C ARG A 16 12.55 6.76 -11.01
N CYS A 17 11.90 6.71 -9.84
CA CYS A 17 11.76 7.86 -8.96
C CYS A 17 13.04 8.08 -8.17
N SER A 18 13.53 9.33 -8.09
CA SER A 18 14.75 9.68 -7.37
C SER A 18 14.66 9.51 -5.84
N PHE A 19 13.44 9.45 -5.32
CA PHE A 19 13.14 9.28 -3.89
C PHE A 19 12.65 7.86 -3.57
N CYS A 20 12.78 6.90 -4.50
CA CYS A 20 12.36 5.52 -4.28
C CYS A 20 13.28 4.85 -3.26
N ASP A 21 12.69 4.32 -2.19
CA ASP A 21 13.38 3.59 -1.13
C ASP A 21 13.21 2.06 -1.25
N THR A 22 12.57 1.60 -2.32
CA THR A 22 12.30 0.17 -2.54
C THR A 22 13.39 -0.46 -3.40
N GLU A 23 14.03 -1.51 -2.89
CA GLU A 23 14.87 -2.43 -3.67
C GLU A 23 13.96 -3.41 -4.44
N PHE A 24 14.08 -3.44 -5.77
CA PHE A 24 13.29 -4.31 -6.63
C PHE A 24 14.10 -4.91 -7.80
N GLU A 25 15.44 -4.84 -7.73
CA GLU A 25 16.32 -5.44 -8.74
C GLU A 25 16.70 -6.88 -8.37
N SER A 26 16.75 -7.19 -7.06
CA SER A 26 16.98 -8.56 -6.56
C SER A 26 15.64 -9.26 -6.38
N TYR A 27 15.45 -10.41 -7.03
CA TYR A 27 14.19 -11.13 -6.99
C TYR A 27 14.39 -12.66 -7.12
N ARG A 28 13.36 -13.39 -6.77
CA ARG A 28 13.19 -14.82 -7.00
C ARG A 28 11.93 -15.03 -7.85
N GLU A 29 12.06 -15.79 -8.94
CA GLU A 29 10.89 -16.23 -9.70
C GLU A 29 10.12 -17.29 -8.90
N MET A 30 8.81 -17.11 -8.83
CA MET A 30 7.91 -18.00 -8.10
C MET A 30 6.62 -18.18 -8.91
N SER A 31 6.01 -19.37 -8.81
CA SER A 31 4.63 -19.55 -9.26
C SER A 31 3.65 -18.90 -8.27
N ASP A 32 2.43 -18.65 -8.72
CA ASP A 32 1.37 -18.08 -7.87
C ASP A 32 1.09 -19.00 -6.67
N GLU A 33 1.12 -20.33 -6.87
CA GLU A 33 0.93 -21.33 -5.83
C GLU A 33 2.08 -21.32 -4.81
N ASP A 34 3.33 -21.12 -5.27
CA ASP A 34 4.48 -21.03 -4.36
C ASP A 34 4.40 -19.75 -3.52
N ILE A 35 3.95 -18.64 -4.11
CA ILE A 35 3.72 -17.37 -3.37
C ILE A 35 2.67 -17.60 -2.28
N VAL A 36 1.54 -18.24 -2.62
CA VAL A 36 0.49 -18.54 -1.64
C VAL A 36 1.02 -19.43 -0.51
N ALA A 37 1.79 -20.47 -0.83
CA ALA A 37 2.37 -21.37 0.17
C ALA A 37 3.31 -20.61 1.15
N GLU A 38 4.12 -19.67 0.65
CA GLU A 38 4.95 -18.84 1.52
C GLU A 38 4.13 -17.86 2.38
N VAL A 39 3.09 -17.26 1.82
CA VAL A 39 2.16 -16.39 2.56
C VAL A 39 1.49 -17.17 3.70
N GLU A 40 1.03 -18.40 3.44
CA GLU A 40 0.46 -19.28 4.47
C GLU A 40 1.45 -19.62 5.59
N ALA A 41 2.71 -19.83 5.25
CA ALA A 41 3.76 -20.07 6.24
C ALA A 41 4.06 -18.86 7.12
N LEU A 42 3.99 -17.64 6.55
CA LEU A 42 4.22 -16.38 7.28
C LEU A 42 3.01 -15.95 8.11
N SER A 43 1.81 -16.31 7.69
CA SER A 43 0.56 -15.94 8.37
C SER A 43 -0.25 -17.19 8.76
N PRO A 44 0.26 -18.03 9.68
CA PRO A 44 -0.45 -19.21 10.12
C PRO A 44 -1.77 -18.78 10.79
N ARG A 45 -2.87 -19.27 10.26
CA ARG A 45 -4.20 -18.98 10.83
C ARG A 45 -4.36 -19.73 12.15
N PRO A 46 -4.66 -19.04 13.24
CA PRO A 46 -5.05 -19.72 14.46
C PRO A 46 -6.35 -20.49 14.18
N SER A 47 -6.30 -21.82 14.25
CA SER A 47 -7.42 -22.71 13.97
C SER A 47 -8.69 -22.47 14.82
N ASN A 48 -8.63 -21.55 15.78
CA ASN A 48 -9.65 -21.30 16.79
C ASN A 48 -10.18 -19.86 16.82
N LEU A 49 -9.67 -18.93 15.98
CA LEU A 49 -10.09 -17.51 16.05
C LEU A 49 -11.60 -17.31 15.90
N LEU A 50 -12.27 -18.16 15.13
CA LEU A 50 -13.72 -18.08 14.93
C LEU A 50 -14.52 -18.81 16.03
N LYS A 51 -13.88 -19.71 16.82
CA LYS A 51 -14.57 -20.51 17.82
C LYS A 51 -14.56 -19.87 19.21
N ASP A 52 -13.51 -19.10 19.52
CA ASP A 52 -13.31 -18.50 20.85
C ASP A 52 -13.70 -17.01 20.89
N ALA A 53 -14.21 -16.46 19.79
CA ALA A 53 -14.40 -15.04 19.71
C ALA A 53 -15.75 -14.63 20.32
N CYS A 54 -15.70 -13.94 21.44
CA CYS A 54 -16.65 -12.90 21.81
C CYS A 54 -16.68 -11.74 20.77
N TRP A 55 -16.11 -11.96 19.56
CA TRP A 55 -16.04 -10.95 18.50
C TRP A 55 -17.42 -10.86 17.82
N GLN A 56 -18.11 -9.74 18.04
CA GLN A 56 -19.41 -9.43 17.42
C GLN A 56 -19.26 -8.53 16.18
N GLY A 57 -18.03 -8.32 15.69
CA GLY A 57 -17.73 -7.49 14.53
C GLY A 57 -17.83 -8.25 13.19
N ASP A 58 -17.54 -7.54 12.10
CA ASP A 58 -17.50 -8.12 10.75
C ASP A 58 -16.40 -9.20 10.64
N ALA A 59 -16.78 -10.42 10.25
CA ALA A 59 -15.85 -11.53 10.05
C ALA A 59 -14.74 -11.22 9.01
N ARG A 60 -15.00 -10.31 8.08
CA ARG A 60 -14.00 -9.82 7.12
C ARG A 60 -12.82 -9.15 7.81
N ALA A 61 -13.04 -8.46 8.93
CA ALA A 61 -11.97 -7.81 9.70
C ALA A 61 -10.98 -8.80 10.31
N LEU A 62 -11.31 -10.10 10.33
CA LEU A 62 -10.45 -11.18 10.81
C LEU A 62 -9.64 -11.84 9.68
N ARG A 63 -9.92 -11.54 8.41
CA ARG A 63 -9.13 -12.06 7.31
C ARG A 63 -7.72 -11.48 7.37
N PRO A 64 -6.66 -12.30 7.19
CA PRO A 64 -5.32 -11.77 7.06
C PRO A 64 -5.23 -10.85 5.84
N LEU A 65 -4.53 -9.73 5.98
CA LEU A 65 -4.35 -8.74 4.93
C LEU A 65 -3.08 -9.04 4.15
N ILE A 66 -3.22 -9.11 2.83
CA ILE A 66 -2.10 -9.13 1.89
C ILE A 66 -1.98 -7.73 1.28
N VAL A 67 -0.75 -7.20 1.25
CA VAL A 67 -0.43 -5.95 0.57
C VAL A 67 0.48 -6.24 -0.61
N LEU A 68 -0.05 -6.09 -1.82
CA LEU A 68 0.69 -6.21 -3.08
C LEU A 68 1.41 -4.89 -3.33
N THR A 69 2.72 -4.91 -3.37
CA THR A 69 3.58 -3.71 -3.45
C THR A 69 4.90 -4.05 -4.17
N GLY A 70 5.95 -3.27 -3.97
CA GLY A 70 7.29 -3.49 -4.51
C GLY A 70 7.66 -2.44 -5.53
N GLY A 71 8.08 -2.82 -6.76
CA GLY A 71 8.21 -1.94 -7.90
C GLY A 71 6.83 -1.41 -8.34
N GLU A 72 6.28 -1.98 -9.40
CA GLU A 72 4.89 -1.70 -9.81
C GLU A 72 4.12 -3.02 -9.98
N PRO A 73 3.26 -3.39 -9.02
CA PRO A 73 2.57 -4.69 -9.04
C PRO A 73 1.67 -4.87 -10.26
N THR A 74 1.09 -3.81 -10.83
CA THR A 74 0.22 -3.90 -12.02
C THR A 74 0.95 -4.37 -13.29
N LEU A 75 2.27 -4.53 -13.25
CA LEU A 75 3.04 -5.15 -14.34
C LEU A 75 2.90 -6.67 -14.36
N GLN A 76 2.57 -7.29 -13.22
CA GLN A 76 2.60 -8.74 -13.03
C GLN A 76 1.29 -9.30 -12.48
N VAL A 77 0.58 -8.53 -11.66
CA VAL A 77 -0.65 -8.97 -10.99
C VAL A 77 -1.85 -8.78 -11.91
N ASP A 78 -2.62 -9.85 -12.06
CA ASP A 78 -3.91 -9.86 -12.75
C ASP A 78 -5.07 -10.26 -11.81
N GLU A 79 -6.28 -10.30 -12.34
CA GLU A 79 -7.47 -10.68 -11.59
C GLU A 79 -7.43 -12.14 -11.12
N ALA A 80 -6.75 -13.04 -11.86
CA ALA A 80 -6.66 -14.46 -11.52
C ALA A 80 -5.81 -14.68 -10.26
N PHE A 81 -4.70 -13.97 -10.13
CA PHE A 81 -3.88 -14.01 -8.92
C PHE A 81 -4.61 -13.45 -7.69
N VAL A 82 -5.37 -12.36 -7.85
CA VAL A 82 -6.21 -11.81 -6.76
C VAL A 82 -7.30 -12.82 -6.35
N ASP A 83 -7.96 -13.46 -7.33
CA ASP A 83 -8.95 -14.51 -7.06
C ASP A 83 -8.34 -15.71 -6.33
N LEU A 84 -7.12 -16.09 -6.65
CA LEU A 84 -6.40 -17.16 -5.96
C LEU A 84 -6.18 -16.79 -4.48
N LEU A 85 -5.74 -15.57 -4.18
CA LEU A 85 -5.60 -15.10 -2.80
C LEU A 85 -6.95 -15.08 -2.06
N HIS A 86 -8.04 -14.67 -2.71
CA HIS A 86 -9.39 -14.71 -2.16
C HIS A 86 -9.87 -16.14 -1.87
N GLN A 87 -9.55 -17.12 -2.73
CA GLN A 87 -9.85 -18.54 -2.49
C GLN A 87 -9.17 -19.08 -1.23
N HIS A 88 -8.02 -18.50 -0.89
CA HIS A 88 -7.31 -18.76 0.37
C HIS A 88 -7.76 -17.84 1.51
N ASP A 89 -8.92 -17.16 1.37
CA ASP A 89 -9.58 -16.33 2.39
C ASP A 89 -8.71 -15.15 2.89
N TYR A 90 -7.90 -14.56 2.01
CA TYR A 90 -7.17 -13.32 2.27
C TYR A 90 -7.98 -12.10 1.83
N GLU A 91 -7.77 -10.96 2.51
CA GLU A 91 -8.13 -9.64 2.01
C GLU A 91 -6.94 -9.06 1.25
N VAL A 92 -7.17 -8.50 0.06
CA VAL A 92 -6.09 -8.11 -0.85
C VAL A 92 -6.11 -6.61 -1.10
N ALA A 93 -5.05 -5.93 -0.66
CA ALA A 93 -4.79 -4.54 -0.96
C ALA A 93 -3.62 -4.40 -1.94
N MET A 94 -3.64 -3.35 -2.76
CA MET A 94 -2.55 -3.04 -3.69
C MET A 94 -2.11 -1.59 -3.54
N GLU A 95 -0.79 -1.39 -3.58
CA GLU A 95 -0.14 -0.09 -3.71
C GLU A 95 0.43 0.06 -5.12
N SER A 96 -0.11 0.99 -5.93
CA SER A 96 0.29 1.21 -7.32
C SER A 96 0.68 2.67 -7.58
N ASN A 97 1.54 2.90 -8.56
CA ASN A 97 1.85 4.25 -9.05
C ASN A 97 0.75 4.83 -9.96
N GLY A 98 -0.27 4.04 -10.29
CA GLY A 98 -1.44 4.45 -11.06
C GLY A 98 -1.21 4.63 -12.56
N THR A 99 -0.08 4.20 -13.12
CA THR A 99 0.20 4.33 -14.56
C THR A 99 -0.43 3.24 -15.41
N ARG A 100 -1.02 2.22 -14.78
CA ARG A 100 -1.76 1.12 -15.41
C ARG A 100 -3.07 0.88 -14.65
N PHE A 101 -4.02 0.22 -15.31
CA PHE A 101 -5.22 -0.26 -14.62
C PHE A 101 -4.85 -1.38 -13.65
N ALA A 102 -5.38 -1.26 -12.44
CA ALA A 102 -5.29 -2.32 -11.44
C ALA A 102 -6.39 -3.39 -11.65
N PRO A 103 -6.20 -4.62 -11.16
CA PRO A 103 -7.26 -5.63 -11.08
C PRO A 103 -8.52 -5.07 -10.39
N ARG A 104 -9.70 -5.42 -10.92
CA ARG A 104 -10.98 -4.86 -10.44
C ARG A 104 -11.50 -5.53 -9.19
N ASN A 105 -10.99 -6.71 -8.89
CA ASN A 105 -11.39 -7.56 -7.75
C ASN A 105 -10.55 -7.33 -6.48
N LEU A 106 -9.75 -6.26 -6.43
CA LEU A 106 -9.05 -5.85 -5.20
C LEU A 106 -10.04 -5.40 -4.13
N ASP A 107 -9.77 -5.73 -2.87
CA ASP A 107 -10.53 -5.19 -1.73
C ASP A 107 -10.14 -3.74 -1.41
N TRP A 108 -8.89 -3.37 -1.70
CA TRP A 108 -8.39 -2.00 -1.49
C TRP A 108 -7.33 -1.63 -2.53
N LEU A 109 -7.51 -0.49 -3.18
CA LEU A 109 -6.53 0.08 -4.09
C LEU A 109 -6.04 1.43 -3.56
N THR A 110 -4.74 1.51 -3.29
CA THR A 110 -4.04 2.78 -3.05
C THR A 110 -3.28 3.18 -4.30
N VAL A 111 -3.57 4.36 -4.83
CA VAL A 111 -2.80 4.97 -5.92
C VAL A 111 -1.86 6.03 -5.34
N SER A 112 -0.55 5.84 -5.57
CA SER A 112 0.49 6.78 -5.18
C SER A 112 1.11 7.43 -6.43
N PRO A 113 0.46 8.45 -7.03
CA PRO A 113 0.86 9.00 -8.30
C PRO A 113 2.23 9.67 -8.23
N LYS A 114 3.10 9.37 -9.21
CA LYS A 114 4.41 9.98 -9.42
C LYS A 114 4.45 10.83 -10.70
N GLN A 115 3.45 10.64 -11.53
CA GLN A 115 3.13 11.35 -12.75
C GLN A 115 1.62 11.29 -12.95
N SER A 116 1.08 11.86 -14.04
CA SER A 116 -0.37 11.79 -14.31
C SER A 116 -0.85 10.35 -14.35
N PRO A 117 -1.71 9.92 -13.41
CA PRO A 117 -2.22 8.57 -13.35
C PRO A 117 -3.31 8.34 -14.39
N ILE A 118 -3.60 7.06 -14.70
CA ILE A 118 -4.81 6.69 -15.45
C ILE A 118 -6.02 6.98 -14.56
N ARG A 119 -7.07 7.54 -15.15
CA ARG A 119 -8.34 7.76 -14.44
C ARG A 119 -9.00 6.41 -14.14
N GLN A 120 -8.97 6.00 -12.90
CA GLN A 120 -9.64 4.83 -12.36
C GLN A 120 -10.09 5.14 -10.93
N HIS A 121 -11.15 4.49 -10.48
CA HIS A 121 -11.55 4.58 -9.08
C HIS A 121 -10.49 3.90 -8.21
N CYS A 122 -10.16 4.52 -7.07
CA CYS A 122 -9.33 3.94 -6.03
C CYS A 122 -9.89 4.29 -4.65
N ASN A 123 -9.56 3.47 -3.64
CA ASN A 123 -9.98 3.76 -2.27
C ASN A 123 -9.12 4.88 -1.66
N GLU A 124 -7.85 4.92 -2.02
CA GLU A 124 -6.89 5.84 -1.43
C GLU A 124 -5.98 6.45 -2.49
N VAL A 125 -5.84 7.78 -2.46
CA VAL A 125 -4.74 8.50 -3.10
C VAL A 125 -3.72 8.85 -2.03
N LYS A 126 -2.44 8.48 -2.24
CA LYS A 126 -1.34 8.76 -1.32
C LYS A 126 -0.20 9.48 -2.04
N VAL A 127 -0.04 10.76 -1.77
CA VAL A 127 0.98 11.62 -2.38
C VAL A 127 2.18 11.76 -1.46
N VAL A 128 3.38 11.58 -2.01
CA VAL A 128 4.63 11.88 -1.30
C VAL A 128 4.77 13.38 -1.19
N PHE A 129 4.85 13.89 0.04
CA PHE A 129 4.96 15.32 0.35
C PHE A 129 6.43 15.67 0.63
N VAL A 130 6.97 16.57 -0.16
CA VAL A 130 8.29 17.18 0.06
C VAL A 130 8.13 18.60 0.59
N ASP A 131 7.27 19.38 -0.04
CA ASP A 131 6.88 20.74 0.37
C ASP A 131 5.54 21.13 -0.27
N ALA A 132 4.98 22.26 0.17
CA ALA A 132 3.66 22.74 -0.27
C ALA A 132 3.57 23.08 -1.77
N GLY A 133 4.68 23.44 -2.40
CA GLY A 133 4.72 23.80 -3.82
C GLY A 133 4.70 22.57 -4.76
N HIS A 134 4.87 21.37 -4.20
CA HIS A 134 4.93 20.12 -4.96
C HIS A 134 3.75 19.17 -4.73
N VAL A 135 2.68 19.64 -4.08
CA VAL A 135 1.44 18.84 -4.00
C VAL A 135 0.71 18.97 -5.33
N PRO A 136 0.63 17.90 -6.12
CA PRO A 136 0.00 17.97 -7.45
C PRO A 136 -1.52 18.15 -7.32
N ASP A 137 -2.11 18.77 -8.32
CA ASP A 137 -3.55 18.70 -8.51
C ASP A 137 -3.92 17.29 -8.98
N ILE A 138 -4.72 16.58 -8.18
CA ILE A 138 -5.04 15.18 -8.41
C ILE A 138 -6.46 15.08 -8.96
N GLU A 139 -6.57 14.70 -10.24
CA GLU A 139 -7.83 14.42 -10.91
C GLU A 139 -8.33 12.96 -10.71
N LEU A 140 -7.87 12.28 -9.65
CA LEU A 140 -8.36 10.96 -9.28
C LEU A 140 -9.50 11.07 -8.26
N GLU A 141 -10.56 10.32 -8.50
CA GLU A 141 -11.66 10.16 -7.55
C GLU A 141 -11.31 9.03 -6.57
N ALA A 142 -11.26 9.35 -5.27
CA ALA A 142 -10.93 8.41 -4.21
C ALA A 142 -11.75 8.69 -2.96
N ASP A 143 -11.92 7.64 -2.12
CA ASP A 143 -12.59 7.80 -0.83
C ASP A 143 -11.73 8.60 0.17
N TYR A 144 -10.40 8.45 0.06
CA TYR A 144 -9.44 9.07 0.97
C TYR A 144 -8.24 9.65 0.23
N TYR A 145 -7.76 10.80 0.72
CA TYR A 145 -6.57 11.48 0.22
C TYR A 145 -5.55 11.64 1.34
N TYR A 146 -4.32 11.18 1.10
CA TYR A 146 -3.23 11.21 2.08
C TYR A 146 -1.99 11.90 1.53
N LEU A 147 -1.34 12.67 2.42
CA LEU A 147 0.02 13.15 2.22
C LEU A 147 0.96 12.35 3.12
N GLN A 148 2.00 11.79 2.52
CA GLN A 148 3.05 11.06 3.21
C GLN A 148 4.33 11.87 3.16
N PRO A 149 4.85 12.39 4.30
CA PRO A 149 6.14 13.07 4.34
C PRO A 149 7.24 12.21 3.73
N CYS A 150 8.01 12.80 2.82
CA CYS A 150 9.13 12.13 2.17
C CYS A 150 10.24 11.85 3.18
N ASP A 151 10.74 10.62 3.20
CA ASP A 151 11.97 10.29 3.90
C ASP A 151 13.16 10.56 2.98
N VAL A 152 14.02 11.50 3.38
CA VAL A 152 15.21 11.90 2.63
C VAL A 152 16.50 11.40 3.28
N GLY A 153 16.41 10.48 4.26
CA GLY A 153 17.55 9.91 4.96
C GLY A 153 18.26 10.87 5.93
N ASP A 154 17.64 12.00 6.25
CA ASP A 154 18.17 13.01 7.19
C ASP A 154 17.11 13.36 8.23
N ALA A 155 17.39 13.09 9.51
CA ALA A 155 16.41 13.20 10.59
C ALA A 155 15.85 14.61 10.78
N GLU A 156 16.70 15.64 10.68
CA GLU A 156 16.26 17.03 10.86
C GLU A 156 15.41 17.51 9.68
N ARG A 157 15.78 17.14 8.46
CA ARG A 157 15.00 17.43 7.26
C ARG A 157 13.67 16.66 7.28
N ASN A 158 13.66 15.39 7.66
CA ASN A 158 12.45 14.58 7.77
C ASN A 158 11.48 15.20 8.79
N LYS A 159 11.99 15.70 9.91
CA LYS A 159 11.19 16.42 10.91
C LYS A 159 10.59 17.70 10.33
N ALA A 160 11.38 18.49 9.60
CA ALA A 160 10.91 19.71 8.97
C ALA A 160 9.84 19.44 7.90
N ILE A 161 10.05 18.42 7.05
CA ILE A 161 9.07 17.98 6.04
C ILE A 161 7.77 17.53 6.70
N THR A 162 7.86 16.75 7.78
CA THR A 162 6.68 16.29 8.53
C THR A 162 5.89 17.46 9.12
N GLN A 163 6.58 18.43 9.72
CA GLN A 163 5.93 19.63 10.25
C GLN A 163 5.26 20.45 9.15
N ALA A 164 5.94 20.68 8.03
CA ALA A 164 5.37 21.37 6.87
C ALA A 164 4.14 20.63 6.30
N CYS A 165 4.17 19.31 6.23
CA CYS A 165 3.05 18.48 5.81
C CYS A 165 1.83 18.66 6.74
N VAL A 166 2.05 18.65 8.05
CA VAL A 166 0.99 18.86 9.05
C VAL A 166 0.38 20.25 8.91
N GLU A 167 1.20 21.30 8.73
CA GLU A 167 0.70 22.68 8.54
C GLU A 167 -0.09 22.82 7.22
N TYR A 168 0.36 22.15 6.17
CA TYR A 168 -0.37 22.10 4.89
C TYR A 168 -1.74 21.42 5.07
N ILE A 169 -1.80 20.26 5.74
CA ILE A 169 -3.06 19.53 6.00
C ILE A 169 -4.06 20.38 6.82
N LYS A 170 -3.60 21.15 7.80
CA LYS A 170 -4.46 22.07 8.57
C LYS A 170 -5.17 23.10 7.69
N GLN A 171 -4.54 23.52 6.59
CA GLN A 171 -5.09 24.47 5.63
C GLN A 171 -5.89 23.80 4.51
N HIS A 172 -5.72 22.48 4.32
CA HIS A 172 -6.34 21.69 3.27
C HIS A 172 -6.96 20.41 3.86
N PRO A 173 -8.15 20.53 4.52
CA PRO A 173 -8.73 19.47 5.36
C PRO A 173 -9.20 18.24 4.59
N GLN A 174 -9.20 18.25 3.26
CA GLN A 174 -9.41 17.07 2.42
C GLN A 174 -8.26 16.07 2.53
N TRP A 175 -7.06 16.53 2.90
CA TRP A 175 -5.89 15.68 3.08
C TRP A 175 -5.78 15.14 4.50
N ARG A 176 -5.26 13.93 4.62
CA ARG A 176 -4.91 13.25 5.87
C ARG A 176 -3.42 12.96 5.92
N LEU A 177 -2.88 12.84 7.11
CA LEU A 177 -1.47 12.46 7.29
C LEU A 177 -1.32 10.93 7.17
N SER A 178 -0.40 10.49 6.33
CA SER A 178 0.10 9.11 6.29
C SER A 178 1.54 9.07 6.78
N LEU A 179 1.85 8.17 7.70
CA LEU A 179 3.21 7.97 8.19
C LEU A 179 3.73 6.58 7.82
N GLN A 180 5.03 6.46 7.59
CA GLN A 180 5.71 5.17 7.44
C GLN A 180 5.86 4.55 8.85
N THR A 181 4.76 4.04 9.38
CA THR A 181 4.67 3.59 10.79
C THR A 181 5.66 2.47 11.08
N HIS A 182 5.95 1.58 10.12
CA HIS A 182 6.96 0.53 10.26
C HIS A 182 8.33 1.10 10.62
N LYS A 183 8.76 2.23 10.00
CA LYS A 183 10.02 2.90 10.34
C LYS A 183 10.00 3.51 11.74
N LEU A 184 8.82 3.94 12.23
CA LEU A 184 8.70 4.55 13.56
C LEU A 184 8.74 3.54 14.71
N ILE A 185 8.38 2.29 14.45
CA ILE A 185 8.34 1.20 15.44
C ILE A 185 9.37 0.11 15.15
N ASP A 186 10.30 0.38 14.23
CA ASP A 186 11.45 -0.46 13.88
C ASP A 186 11.06 -1.91 13.52
N ILE A 187 10.07 -2.03 12.62
CA ILE A 187 9.66 -3.31 12.02
C ILE A 187 9.75 -3.23 10.50
N GLU A 188 10.04 -4.37 9.85
CA GLU A 188 10.09 -4.52 8.39
C GLU A 188 8.70 -4.66 7.77
#